data_22f9147a5b0d55d22047a5dda6864403
#
_entry.id   22f9147a5b0d55d22047a5dda6864403
#
_cell.length_a   1.000
_cell.length_b   1.000
_cell.length_c   1.000
_cell.angle_alpha   90.00
_cell.angle_beta   90.00
_cell.angle_gamma   90.00
#
_symmetry.space_group_name_H-M   'P 1'
#
loop_
_entity.id
_entity.type
_entity.pdbx_description
1 polymer ?
#
loop_
_entity_poly.entity_id
_entity_poly.type
_entity_poly.pdbx_seq_one_letter_code
_entity_poly.pdbx_strand_id
1 'polypeptide(L)'
;MATFYQFVYRGVHNMATYILVDTANTFFRARHVVRGDIDTKVGMAMHITLNSVKKAWQDFSGTHVVFCLEGRSWRKDFYEPYKRNRQVARDKMTVTESEEDTVFWEIFDEFKNFVSDKTNCTVMRHKQLEADDLIAGWVQAHPNDKHVIISTDGDFAQLIAPNVTQYSGIQDLTITHEGYFDKKGNPVIDKKTKEVKPAPDPEFMLFEKCMRGDTSDNVFSAYPGVRKKGTKNKVGLIEAYADKESKGYNWNNMMLQRWTDHEGVEHRVLDDYSRNVVLCDLTAQPADIRTIIDDTINEATDNPKEIAQVGMRLMKFCAKWDMQRIADQAQYYAEPLQARYIK
;
A
#
# COMPACT_ATOMS: atom_id res chain seq x y z
N MET A 1 28.28 28.17 46.85
CA MET A 1 27.90 28.20 45.41
C MET A 1 27.86 26.76 44.94
N ALA A 2 26.69 26.19 44.87
CA ALA A 2 26.47 24.83 44.39
C ALA A 2 25.73 24.94 43.04
N THR A 3 26.42 24.59 41.99
CA THR A 3 25.87 24.63 40.61
C THR A 3 25.09 23.36 40.37
N PHE A 4 23.78 23.50 40.27
CA PHE A 4 22.86 22.43 39.84
C PHE A 4 23.09 22.13 38.37
N TYR A 5 23.66 20.98 38.04
CA TYR A 5 23.60 20.38 36.71
C TYR A 5 22.23 19.75 36.52
N GLN A 6 21.36 20.44 35.81
CA GLN A 6 20.15 19.83 35.27
C GLN A 6 20.53 18.86 34.15
N PHE A 7 20.57 17.57 34.43
CA PHE A 7 20.59 16.52 33.41
C PHE A 7 19.24 16.52 32.73
N VAL A 8 19.18 17.10 31.53
CA VAL A 8 18.05 16.90 30.62
C VAL A 8 18.17 15.46 30.12
N TYR A 9 17.37 14.57 30.70
CA TYR A 9 17.10 13.27 30.08
C TYR A 9 16.36 13.54 28.77
N ARG A 10 17.08 13.63 27.67
CA ARG A 10 16.51 13.38 26.35
C ARG A 10 16.17 11.89 26.36
N GLY A 11 14.87 11.58 26.48
CA GLY A 11 14.40 10.22 26.32
C GLY A 11 14.95 9.68 24.99
N VAL A 12 15.65 8.56 25.07
CA VAL A 12 16.07 7.81 23.88
C VAL A 12 14.75 7.38 23.22
N HIS A 13 14.35 8.07 22.16
CA HIS A 13 13.21 7.66 21.37
C HIS A 13 13.63 6.35 20.70
N ASN A 14 13.17 5.23 21.26
CA ASN A 14 13.36 3.93 20.63
C ASN A 14 12.56 3.93 19.33
N MET A 15 13.28 4.00 18.21
CA MET A 15 12.71 3.99 16.87
C MET A 15 11.80 2.76 16.71
N ALA A 16 10.51 3.01 16.48
CA ALA A 16 9.54 1.96 16.22
C ALA A 16 9.72 1.38 14.80
N THR A 17 9.27 0.14 14.62
CA THR A 17 9.14 -0.48 13.28
C THR A 17 7.68 -0.91 13.09
N TYR A 18 6.97 -0.18 12.28
CA TYR A 18 5.56 -0.44 11.97
C TYR A 18 5.41 -1.39 10.79
N ILE A 19 4.64 -2.46 11.00
CA ILE A 19 4.22 -3.37 9.94
C ILE A 19 2.86 -2.89 9.45
N LEU A 20 2.83 -2.26 8.29
CA LEU A 20 1.64 -1.67 7.68
C LEU A 20 1.04 -2.66 6.69
N VAL A 21 -0.16 -3.13 6.96
CA VAL A 21 -0.81 -4.15 6.14
C VAL A 21 -1.84 -3.51 5.23
N ASP A 22 -1.60 -3.59 3.94
CA ASP A 22 -2.62 -3.38 2.91
C ASP A 22 -3.54 -4.61 2.91
N THR A 23 -4.57 -4.55 3.75
CA THR A 23 -5.28 -5.75 4.21
C THR A 23 -6.06 -6.41 3.09
N ALA A 24 -6.79 -5.65 2.29
CA ALA A 24 -7.55 -6.19 1.17
C ALA A 24 -6.62 -6.76 0.08
N ASN A 25 -5.57 -6.03 -0.30
CA ASN A 25 -4.61 -6.51 -1.29
C ASN A 25 -3.97 -7.83 -0.85
N THR A 26 -3.50 -7.91 0.39
CA THR A 26 -2.85 -9.13 0.92
C THR A 26 -3.82 -10.30 0.99
N PHE A 27 -5.05 -10.09 1.45
CA PHE A 27 -6.06 -11.13 1.60
C PHE A 27 -6.60 -11.62 0.25
N PHE A 28 -7.00 -10.68 -0.64
CA PHE A 28 -7.58 -11.05 -1.93
C PHE A 28 -6.55 -11.52 -2.95
N ARG A 29 -5.29 -11.11 -2.83
CA ARG A 29 -4.23 -11.61 -3.71
C ARG A 29 -4.01 -13.11 -3.54
N ALA A 30 -4.16 -13.62 -2.33
CA ALA A 30 -4.08 -15.05 -2.05
C ALA A 30 -5.11 -15.87 -2.84
N ARG A 31 -6.32 -15.33 -3.08
CA ARG A 31 -7.36 -15.96 -3.91
C ARG A 31 -6.89 -16.34 -5.31
N HIS A 32 -6.00 -15.53 -5.89
CA HIS A 32 -5.52 -15.75 -7.26
C HIS A 32 -4.35 -16.73 -7.35
N VAL A 33 -3.65 -17.00 -6.26
CA VAL A 33 -2.50 -17.92 -6.25
C VAL A 33 -2.85 -19.30 -5.70
N VAL A 34 -3.99 -19.45 -5.03
CA VAL A 34 -4.46 -20.71 -4.44
C VAL A 34 -5.46 -21.39 -5.37
N ARG A 35 -5.25 -22.69 -5.61
CA ARG A 35 -6.19 -23.55 -6.34
C ARG A 35 -7.03 -24.34 -5.34
N GLY A 36 -8.28 -24.60 -5.68
CA GLY A 36 -9.21 -25.36 -4.85
C GLY A 36 -10.60 -24.74 -4.82
N ASP A 37 -11.47 -25.29 -3.96
CA ASP A 37 -12.77 -24.72 -3.65
C ASP A 37 -12.68 -23.43 -2.83
N ILE A 38 -13.83 -22.82 -2.57
CA ILE A 38 -13.89 -21.55 -1.86
C ILE A 38 -13.37 -21.65 -0.43
N ASP A 39 -13.65 -22.72 0.28
CA ASP A 39 -13.21 -22.92 1.67
C ASP A 39 -11.69 -23.04 1.74
N THR A 40 -11.08 -23.79 0.81
CA THR A 40 -9.62 -23.88 0.67
C THR A 40 -9.00 -22.53 0.38
N LYS A 41 -9.57 -21.78 -0.57
CA LYS A 41 -9.06 -20.44 -0.95
C LYS A 41 -9.10 -19.47 0.22
N VAL A 42 -10.15 -19.49 1.01
CA VAL A 42 -10.35 -18.61 2.17
C VAL A 42 -9.41 -18.96 3.32
N GLY A 43 -9.33 -20.25 3.70
CA GLY A 43 -8.40 -20.69 4.73
C GLY A 43 -6.98 -20.34 4.40
N MET A 44 -6.58 -20.49 3.14
CA MET A 44 -5.26 -20.09 2.65
C MET A 44 -5.05 -18.58 2.61
N ALA A 45 -6.07 -17.79 2.30
CA ALA A 45 -5.96 -16.33 2.33
C ALA A 45 -5.66 -15.81 3.74
N MET A 46 -6.35 -16.33 4.74
CA MET A 46 -6.07 -16.01 6.14
C MET A 46 -4.68 -16.50 6.57
N HIS A 47 -4.32 -17.74 6.19
CA HIS A 47 -3.00 -18.28 6.49
C HIS A 47 -1.88 -17.44 5.87
N ILE A 48 -1.98 -17.09 4.60
CA ILE A 48 -1.00 -16.25 3.90
C ILE A 48 -0.89 -14.87 4.54
N THR A 49 -2.02 -14.28 4.92
CA THR A 49 -2.03 -12.96 5.59
C THR A 49 -1.33 -13.02 6.94
N LEU A 50 -1.70 -13.93 7.80
CA LEU A 50 -1.09 -14.09 9.13
C LEU A 50 0.39 -14.46 9.04
N ASN A 51 0.75 -15.32 8.10
CA ASN A 51 2.14 -15.72 7.87
C ASN A 51 2.98 -14.56 7.33
N SER A 52 2.42 -13.74 6.43
CA SER A 52 3.11 -12.54 5.91
C SER A 52 3.39 -11.52 7.02
N VAL A 53 2.40 -11.30 7.89
CA VAL A 53 2.56 -10.42 9.07
C VAL A 53 3.64 -10.95 10.00
N LYS A 54 3.59 -12.25 10.34
CA LYS A 54 4.58 -12.87 11.24
C LYS A 54 5.98 -12.84 10.66
N LYS A 55 6.12 -13.14 9.38
CA LYS A 55 7.41 -13.11 8.70
C LYS A 55 7.99 -11.70 8.64
N ALA A 56 7.19 -10.70 8.25
CA ALA A 56 7.63 -9.30 8.26
C ALA A 56 8.02 -8.84 9.67
N TRP A 57 7.25 -9.22 10.68
CA TRP A 57 7.57 -8.94 12.08
C TRP A 57 8.96 -9.44 12.48
N GLN A 58 9.28 -10.67 12.10
CA GLN A 58 10.58 -11.28 12.42
C GLN A 58 11.71 -10.69 11.60
N ASP A 59 11.55 -10.64 10.28
CA ASP A 59 12.63 -10.24 9.35
C ASP A 59 13.03 -8.76 9.53
N PHE A 60 12.08 -7.91 9.95
CA PHE A 60 12.33 -6.46 10.12
C PHE A 60 12.29 -5.97 11.57
N SER A 61 12.23 -6.88 12.54
CA SER A 61 12.14 -6.54 13.97
C SER A 61 10.97 -5.60 14.26
N GLY A 62 9.77 -5.99 13.82
CA GLY A 62 8.55 -5.23 14.01
C GLY A 62 8.23 -4.95 15.47
N THR A 63 7.64 -3.79 15.76
CA THR A 63 7.24 -3.38 17.11
C THR A 63 5.73 -3.19 17.24
N HIS A 64 5.04 -2.92 16.14
CA HIS A 64 3.59 -2.78 16.11
C HIS A 64 3.02 -3.05 14.71
N VAL A 65 1.81 -3.59 14.67
CA VAL A 65 1.10 -3.91 13.41
C VAL A 65 -0.09 -3.00 13.22
N VAL A 66 -0.22 -2.46 12.01
CA VAL A 66 -1.29 -1.57 11.60
C VAL A 66 -2.02 -2.18 10.40
N PHE A 67 -3.28 -2.54 10.58
CA PHE A 67 -4.14 -2.99 9.48
C PHE A 67 -4.86 -1.79 8.86
N CYS A 68 -4.62 -1.54 7.58
CA CYS A 68 -5.28 -0.49 6.82
C CYS A 68 -6.37 -1.10 5.95
N LEU A 69 -7.60 -0.60 6.11
CA LEU A 69 -8.80 -1.14 5.48
C LEU A 69 -9.37 -0.17 4.45
N GLU A 70 -9.88 -0.75 3.35
CA GLU A 70 -10.51 0.02 2.28
C GLU A 70 -11.84 0.64 2.69
N GLY A 71 -12.04 1.91 2.29
CA GLY A 71 -13.33 2.57 2.21
C GLY A 71 -13.74 2.81 0.74
N ARG A 72 -14.79 3.61 0.54
CA ARG A 72 -15.09 4.16 -0.78
C ARG A 72 -14.11 5.30 -1.05
N SER A 73 -13.37 5.22 -2.15
CA SER A 73 -12.37 6.23 -2.48
C SER A 73 -13.00 7.62 -2.74
N TRP A 74 -12.45 8.67 -2.13
CA TRP A 74 -12.75 10.07 -2.44
C TRP A 74 -12.43 10.42 -3.91
N ARG A 75 -11.50 9.69 -4.52
CA ARG A 75 -11.08 9.88 -5.92
C ARG A 75 -12.23 9.67 -6.89
N LYS A 76 -13.24 8.85 -6.55
CA LYS A 76 -14.44 8.67 -7.37
C LYS A 76 -15.31 9.92 -7.46
N ASP A 77 -15.27 10.76 -6.44
CA ASP A 77 -15.99 12.02 -6.43
C ASP A 77 -15.21 13.12 -7.18
N PHE A 78 -13.89 13.02 -7.19
CA PHE A 78 -13.01 13.91 -7.94
C PHE A 78 -12.93 13.57 -9.44
N TYR A 79 -12.92 12.28 -9.78
CA TYR A 79 -12.77 11.78 -11.14
C TYR A 79 -13.66 10.56 -11.36
N GLU A 80 -14.80 10.77 -12.01
CA GLU A 80 -15.85 9.74 -12.20
C GLU A 80 -15.34 8.42 -12.82
N PRO A 81 -14.42 8.42 -13.81
CA PRO A 81 -13.90 7.17 -14.38
C PRO A 81 -13.08 6.31 -13.42
N TYR A 82 -12.63 6.86 -12.27
CA TYR A 82 -11.75 6.17 -11.33
C TYR A 82 -12.34 4.83 -10.86
N LYS A 83 -11.61 3.74 -11.09
CA LYS A 83 -11.99 2.35 -10.74
C LYS A 83 -13.35 1.89 -11.30
N ARG A 84 -13.91 2.57 -12.32
CA ARG A 84 -15.17 2.20 -12.94
C ARG A 84 -15.10 0.83 -13.64
N ASN A 85 -13.95 0.49 -14.20
CA ASN A 85 -13.68 -0.81 -14.80
C ASN A 85 -13.89 -1.98 -13.81
N ARG A 86 -13.63 -1.78 -12.52
CA ARG A 86 -13.88 -2.79 -11.48
C ARG A 86 -15.37 -3.07 -11.27
N GLN A 87 -16.22 -2.05 -11.39
CA GLN A 87 -17.66 -2.24 -11.34
C GLN A 87 -18.15 -3.00 -12.58
N VAL A 88 -17.71 -2.61 -13.77
CA VAL A 88 -18.03 -3.31 -15.01
C VAL A 88 -17.60 -4.77 -14.98
N ALA A 89 -16.45 -5.08 -14.37
CA ALA A 89 -15.99 -6.46 -14.21
C ALA A 89 -16.90 -7.25 -13.25
N ARG A 90 -17.34 -6.64 -12.15
CA ARG A 90 -18.30 -7.28 -11.22
C ARG A 90 -19.64 -7.55 -11.86
N ASP A 91 -20.14 -6.63 -12.64
CA ASP A 91 -21.43 -6.75 -13.34
C ASP A 91 -21.44 -7.87 -14.40
N LYS A 92 -20.24 -8.33 -14.82
CA LYS A 92 -20.04 -9.42 -15.78
C LYS A 92 -19.74 -10.78 -15.13
N MET A 93 -19.69 -10.86 -13.81
CA MET A 93 -19.46 -12.12 -13.10
C MET A 93 -20.59 -13.11 -13.38
N THR A 94 -20.24 -14.39 -13.52
CA THR A 94 -21.22 -15.47 -13.52
C THR A 94 -21.86 -15.63 -12.14
N VAL A 95 -22.97 -16.35 -12.05
CA VAL A 95 -23.65 -16.62 -10.77
C VAL A 95 -22.70 -17.28 -9.79
N THR A 96 -21.97 -18.31 -10.22
CA THR A 96 -21.00 -19.03 -9.36
C THR A 96 -19.86 -18.11 -8.89
N GLU A 97 -19.30 -17.28 -9.77
CA GLU A 97 -18.26 -16.30 -9.40
C GLU A 97 -18.78 -15.28 -8.39
N SER A 98 -20.01 -14.82 -8.55
CA SER A 98 -20.66 -13.88 -7.63
C SER A 98 -20.92 -14.52 -6.25
N GLU A 99 -21.34 -15.78 -6.21
CA GLU A 99 -21.53 -16.53 -4.96
C GLU A 99 -20.20 -16.74 -4.24
N GLU A 100 -19.15 -17.16 -4.94
CA GLU A 100 -17.80 -17.28 -4.37
C GLU A 100 -17.28 -15.93 -3.85
N ASP A 101 -17.50 -14.85 -4.59
CA ASP A 101 -17.11 -13.50 -4.19
C ASP A 101 -17.82 -13.07 -2.91
N THR A 102 -19.11 -13.34 -2.79
CA THR A 102 -19.89 -13.05 -1.59
C THR A 102 -19.32 -13.77 -0.36
N VAL A 103 -19.07 -15.07 -0.46
CA VAL A 103 -18.48 -15.85 0.64
C VAL A 103 -17.09 -15.31 1.02
N PHE A 104 -16.29 -14.95 0.03
CA PHE A 104 -14.95 -14.40 0.29
C PHE A 104 -15.00 -13.06 1.05
N TRP A 105 -15.96 -12.18 0.70
CA TRP A 105 -16.18 -10.92 1.41
C TRP A 105 -16.70 -11.11 2.84
N GLU A 106 -17.64 -12.04 3.06
CA GLU A 106 -18.14 -12.36 4.39
C GLU A 106 -17.02 -12.82 5.33
N ILE A 107 -16.12 -13.67 4.84
CA ILE A 107 -15.01 -14.16 5.62
C ILE A 107 -13.93 -13.09 5.82
N PHE A 108 -13.71 -12.25 4.83
CA PHE A 108 -12.85 -11.07 5.00
C PHE A 108 -13.40 -10.13 6.08
N ASP A 109 -14.72 -9.96 6.16
CA ASP A 109 -15.35 -9.18 7.22
C ASP A 109 -15.13 -9.83 8.60
N GLU A 110 -15.21 -11.13 8.72
CA GLU A 110 -14.87 -11.82 9.97
C GLU A 110 -13.40 -11.67 10.36
N PHE A 111 -12.49 -11.72 9.39
CA PHE A 111 -11.07 -11.45 9.64
C PHE A 111 -10.85 -10.01 10.13
N LYS A 112 -11.49 -9.03 9.49
CA LYS A 112 -11.44 -7.63 9.94
C LYS A 112 -11.96 -7.46 11.36
N ASN A 113 -13.09 -8.09 11.69
CA ASN A 113 -13.64 -8.06 13.04
C ASN A 113 -12.69 -8.73 14.05
N PHE A 114 -12.06 -9.83 13.67
CA PHE A 114 -11.06 -10.48 14.52
C PHE A 114 -9.89 -9.55 14.84
N VAL A 115 -9.25 -8.93 13.84
CA VAL A 115 -8.10 -8.05 14.07
C VAL A 115 -8.49 -6.79 14.82
N SER A 116 -9.71 -6.29 14.60
CA SER A 116 -10.26 -5.11 15.29
C SER A 116 -10.55 -5.37 16.76
N ASP A 117 -11.24 -6.49 17.08
CA ASP A 117 -11.85 -6.70 18.39
C ASP A 117 -11.05 -7.67 19.27
N LYS A 118 -10.15 -8.45 18.71
CA LYS A 118 -9.48 -9.55 19.41
C LYS A 118 -7.96 -9.43 19.43
N THR A 119 -7.39 -8.34 18.90
CA THR A 119 -5.94 -8.09 18.87
C THR A 119 -5.60 -6.68 19.35
N ASN A 120 -4.35 -6.44 19.65
CA ASN A 120 -3.84 -5.11 20.04
C ASN A 120 -3.35 -4.29 18.84
N CYS A 121 -3.47 -4.82 17.61
CA CYS A 121 -3.10 -4.09 16.40
C CYS A 121 -3.92 -2.80 16.25
N THR A 122 -3.32 -1.77 15.70
CA THR A 122 -4.07 -0.62 15.21
C THR A 122 -4.84 -1.04 13.95
N VAL A 123 -6.11 -0.68 13.88
CA VAL A 123 -6.94 -0.91 12.70
C VAL A 123 -7.51 0.41 12.26
N MET A 124 -7.19 0.83 11.03
CA MET A 124 -7.66 2.08 10.47
C MET A 124 -8.62 1.84 9.32
N ARG A 125 -9.74 2.55 9.34
CA ARG A 125 -10.73 2.57 8.27
C ARG A 125 -11.47 3.90 8.26
N HIS A 126 -11.66 4.47 7.10
CA HIS A 126 -12.57 5.59 6.92
C HIS A 126 -13.38 5.42 5.62
N LYS A 127 -14.66 5.81 5.65
CA LYS A 127 -15.59 5.60 4.52
C LYS A 127 -15.13 6.22 3.19
N GLN A 128 -14.33 7.28 3.22
CA GLN A 128 -13.86 8.04 2.06
C GLN A 128 -12.42 7.73 1.65
N LEU A 129 -11.66 6.97 2.48
CA LEU A 129 -10.24 6.71 2.25
C LEU A 129 -10.00 5.30 1.72
N GLU A 130 -8.98 5.16 0.91
CA GLU A 130 -8.40 3.88 0.53
C GLU A 130 -7.31 3.45 1.53
N ALA A 131 -6.96 2.17 1.54
CA ALA A 131 -5.89 1.67 2.42
C ALA A 131 -4.55 2.35 2.16
N ASP A 132 -4.25 2.68 0.89
CA ASP A 132 -3.02 3.37 0.50
C ASP A 132 -2.96 4.82 1.02
N ASP A 133 -4.09 5.54 1.09
CA ASP A 133 -4.15 6.85 1.76
C ASP A 133 -3.77 6.73 3.24
N LEU A 134 -4.27 5.71 3.91
CA LEU A 134 -4.01 5.45 5.34
C LEU A 134 -2.55 5.03 5.58
N ILE A 135 -2.00 4.19 4.71
CA ILE A 135 -0.60 3.77 4.78
C ILE A 135 0.34 4.97 4.59
N ALA A 136 0.12 5.77 3.54
CA ALA A 136 0.90 6.96 3.29
C ALA A 136 0.78 7.97 4.43
N GLY A 137 -0.43 8.18 4.94
CA GLY A 137 -0.68 9.04 6.10
C GLY A 137 0.06 8.58 7.35
N TRP A 138 0.07 7.28 7.64
CA TRP A 138 0.81 6.72 8.76
C TRP A 138 2.32 6.97 8.64
N VAL A 139 2.89 6.73 7.47
CA VAL A 139 4.31 7.01 7.18
C VAL A 139 4.63 8.49 7.43
N GLN A 140 3.78 9.39 6.96
CA GLN A 140 3.96 10.85 7.15
C GLN A 140 3.79 11.29 8.61
N ALA A 141 2.91 10.63 9.38
CA ALA A 141 2.69 10.93 10.79
C ALA A 141 3.84 10.42 11.70
N HIS A 142 4.63 9.43 11.23
CA HIS A 142 5.72 8.82 11.97
C HIS A 142 7.05 8.87 11.19
N PRO A 143 7.54 10.07 10.81
CA PRO A 143 8.65 10.22 9.84
C PRO A 143 10.00 9.70 10.35
N ASN A 144 10.16 9.56 11.66
CA ASN A 144 11.40 9.11 12.29
C ASN A 144 11.44 7.60 12.57
N ASP A 145 10.34 6.90 12.29
CA ASP A 145 10.22 5.47 12.54
C ASP A 145 10.42 4.68 11.26
N LYS A 146 10.60 3.37 11.39
CA LYS A 146 10.68 2.44 10.25
C LYS A 146 9.30 1.92 9.86
N HIS A 147 9.11 1.70 8.59
CA HIS A 147 7.85 1.20 8.02
C HIS A 147 8.10 0.04 7.07
N VAL A 148 7.36 -1.03 7.23
CA VAL A 148 7.33 -2.18 6.32
C VAL A 148 5.90 -2.32 5.79
N ILE A 149 5.70 -2.01 4.53
CA ILE A 149 4.40 -2.07 3.86
C ILE A 149 4.21 -3.47 3.28
N ILE A 150 3.24 -4.23 3.78
CA ILE A 150 2.87 -5.52 3.22
C ILE A 150 1.83 -5.30 2.12
N SER A 151 2.26 -5.35 0.88
CA SER A 151 1.41 -5.23 -0.31
C SER A 151 2.15 -5.69 -1.56
N THR A 152 1.39 -6.12 -2.57
CA THR A 152 1.90 -6.36 -3.93
C THR A 152 1.68 -5.16 -4.85
N ASP A 153 1.05 -4.08 -4.36
CA ASP A 153 0.73 -2.92 -5.16
C ASP A 153 1.98 -2.10 -5.50
N GLY A 154 2.17 -1.83 -6.80
CA GLY A 154 3.29 -1.03 -7.31
C GLY A 154 3.22 0.44 -6.92
N ASP A 155 2.06 0.93 -6.48
CA ASP A 155 1.87 2.33 -6.11
C ASP A 155 2.66 2.75 -4.89
N PHE A 156 2.96 1.81 -4.00
CA PHE A 156 3.81 2.05 -2.85
C PHE A 156 5.29 2.29 -3.18
N ALA A 157 5.71 2.06 -4.43
CA ALA A 157 7.06 2.40 -4.87
C ALA A 157 7.38 3.88 -4.66
N GLN A 158 6.39 4.77 -4.74
CA GLN A 158 6.54 6.20 -4.48
C GLN A 158 6.87 6.54 -3.01
N LEU A 159 6.61 5.62 -2.07
CA LEU A 159 6.86 5.82 -0.65
C LEU A 159 8.21 5.24 -0.20
N ILE A 160 8.91 4.50 -1.06
CA ILE A 160 10.19 3.87 -0.72
C ILE A 160 11.22 4.92 -0.32
N ALA A 161 11.82 4.74 0.84
CA ALA A 161 12.79 5.63 1.44
C ALA A 161 13.75 4.82 2.34
N PRO A 162 14.82 5.41 2.90
CA PRO A 162 15.70 4.71 3.83
C PRO A 162 14.99 4.07 5.03
N ASN A 163 13.85 4.61 5.43
CA ASN A 163 13.02 4.10 6.53
C ASN A 163 11.71 3.46 6.07
N VAL A 164 11.47 3.31 4.77
CA VAL A 164 10.25 2.69 4.22
C VAL A 164 10.60 1.57 3.25
N THR A 165 10.14 0.37 3.56
CA THR A 165 10.35 -0.85 2.78
C THR A 165 8.99 -1.42 2.37
N GLN A 166 8.87 -1.94 1.16
CA GLN A 166 7.73 -2.74 0.75
C GLN A 166 8.09 -4.22 0.76
N TYR A 167 7.21 -5.05 1.30
CA TYR A 167 7.39 -6.50 1.41
C TYR A 167 6.17 -7.24 0.86
N SER A 168 6.41 -8.28 0.10
CA SER A 168 5.39 -9.21 -0.38
C SER A 168 5.79 -10.65 -0.11
N GLY A 169 5.15 -11.27 0.87
CA GLY A 169 5.34 -12.69 1.15
C GLY A 169 4.81 -13.61 0.03
N ILE A 170 3.85 -13.14 -0.76
CA ILE A 170 3.28 -13.89 -1.90
C ILE A 170 4.27 -13.94 -3.07
N GLN A 171 4.99 -12.85 -3.30
CA GLN A 171 5.97 -12.74 -4.38
C GLN A 171 7.39 -13.07 -3.93
N ASP A 172 7.59 -13.35 -2.64
CA ASP A 172 8.93 -13.47 -2.02
C ASP A 172 9.85 -12.29 -2.39
N LEU A 173 9.32 -11.06 -2.29
CA LEU A 173 9.97 -9.85 -2.76
C LEU A 173 10.03 -8.79 -1.66
N THR A 174 11.21 -8.23 -1.47
CA THR A 174 11.47 -7.05 -0.64
C THR A 174 11.99 -5.91 -1.52
N ILE A 175 11.40 -4.73 -1.40
CA ILE A 175 11.79 -3.53 -2.15
C ILE A 175 12.22 -2.47 -1.15
N THR A 176 13.48 -2.04 -1.25
CA THR A 176 14.07 -0.98 -0.44
C THR A 176 14.59 0.15 -1.33
N HIS A 177 15.07 1.22 -0.72
CA HIS A 177 15.75 2.31 -1.45
C HIS A 177 17.06 1.84 -2.12
N GLU A 178 17.62 0.69 -1.71
CA GLU A 178 18.83 0.11 -2.29
C GLU A 178 18.54 -0.83 -3.47
N GLY A 179 17.34 -1.38 -3.57
CA GLY A 179 16.98 -2.30 -4.66
C GLY A 179 15.85 -3.25 -4.36
N TYR A 180 15.79 -4.28 -5.20
CA TYR A 180 14.82 -5.37 -5.13
C TYR A 180 15.54 -6.64 -4.72
N PHE A 181 15.00 -7.34 -3.72
CA PHE A 181 15.64 -8.53 -3.13
C PHE A 181 14.65 -9.70 -3.05
N ASP A 182 15.15 -10.89 -3.32
CA ASP A 182 14.40 -12.13 -3.14
C ASP A 182 14.32 -12.53 -1.65
N LYS A 183 13.62 -13.63 -1.35
CA LYS A 183 13.48 -14.15 0.02
C LYS A 183 14.78 -14.55 0.73
N LYS A 184 15.88 -14.70 -0.03
CA LYS A 184 17.20 -15.02 0.49
C LYS A 184 18.08 -13.78 0.67
N GLY A 185 17.55 -12.60 0.29
CA GLY A 185 18.28 -11.35 0.31
C GLY A 185 19.20 -11.15 -0.90
N ASN A 186 19.07 -11.96 -1.96
CA ASN A 186 19.82 -11.75 -3.18
C ASN A 186 19.15 -10.68 -4.05
N PRO A 187 19.93 -9.83 -4.74
CA PRO A 187 19.39 -8.89 -5.70
C PRO A 187 18.60 -9.59 -6.81
N VAL A 188 17.44 -9.04 -7.15
CA VAL A 188 16.59 -9.55 -8.22
C VAL A 188 17.19 -9.20 -9.58
N ILE A 189 17.28 -10.20 -10.47
CA ILE A 189 17.76 -10.04 -11.82
C ILE A 189 16.59 -9.73 -12.78
N ASP A 190 16.72 -8.69 -13.55
CA ASP A 190 15.76 -8.37 -14.61
C ASP A 190 15.79 -9.45 -15.70
N LYS A 191 14.62 -10.00 -16.02
CA LYS A 191 14.50 -11.13 -16.95
C LYS A 191 14.87 -10.76 -18.40
N LYS A 192 14.74 -9.48 -18.76
CA LYS A 192 15.01 -8.99 -20.12
C LYS A 192 16.46 -8.59 -20.30
N THR A 193 16.99 -7.78 -19.38
CA THR A 193 18.36 -7.26 -19.48
C THR A 193 19.40 -8.24 -18.95
N LYS A 194 19.00 -9.23 -18.11
CA LYS A 194 19.89 -10.15 -17.38
C LYS A 194 20.83 -9.47 -16.39
N GLU A 195 20.57 -8.22 -16.07
CA GLU A 195 21.32 -7.42 -15.10
C GLU A 195 20.54 -7.32 -13.79
N VAL A 196 21.20 -6.88 -12.71
CA VAL A 196 20.54 -6.56 -11.44
C VAL A 196 19.50 -5.48 -11.70
N LYS A 197 18.27 -5.72 -11.23
CA LYS A 197 17.20 -4.74 -11.33
C LYS A 197 17.60 -3.48 -10.55
N PRO A 198 17.65 -2.30 -11.20
CA PRO A 198 18.07 -1.06 -10.53
C PRO A 198 17.13 -0.71 -9.37
N ALA A 199 17.69 -0.04 -8.36
CA ALA A 199 16.92 0.48 -7.24
C ALA A 199 15.76 1.36 -7.73
N PRO A 200 14.61 1.39 -7.01
CA PRO A 200 13.51 2.25 -7.39
C PRO A 200 13.91 3.72 -7.31
N ASP A 201 13.41 4.50 -8.27
CA ASP A 201 13.42 5.97 -8.21
C ASP A 201 11.97 6.42 -7.95
N PRO A 202 11.58 6.68 -6.69
CA PRO A 202 10.21 6.96 -6.31
C PRO A 202 9.61 8.16 -7.03
N GLU A 203 10.38 9.23 -7.19
CA GLU A 203 9.91 10.46 -7.84
C GLU A 203 9.70 10.25 -9.34
N PHE A 204 10.64 9.58 -10.01
CA PHE A 204 10.48 9.28 -11.43
C PHE A 204 9.34 8.28 -11.68
N MET A 205 9.18 7.26 -10.82
CA MET A 205 8.08 6.29 -10.94
C MET A 205 6.72 6.96 -10.79
N LEU A 206 6.57 7.88 -9.85
CA LEU A 206 5.36 8.68 -9.69
C LEU A 206 5.11 9.58 -10.90
N PHE A 207 6.12 10.29 -11.38
CA PHE A 207 6.04 11.12 -12.59
C PHE A 207 5.62 10.29 -13.82
N GLU A 208 6.27 9.14 -14.03
CA GLU A 208 5.94 8.22 -15.13
C GLU A 208 4.48 7.74 -15.03
N LYS A 209 4.01 7.38 -13.84
CA LYS A 209 2.63 6.98 -13.60
C LYS A 209 1.64 8.11 -13.89
N CYS A 210 1.89 9.33 -13.43
CA CYS A 210 1.03 10.48 -13.71
C CYS A 210 0.95 10.82 -15.20
N MET A 211 2.03 10.59 -15.95
CA MET A 211 2.05 10.79 -17.40
C MET A 211 1.37 9.67 -18.18
N ARG A 212 1.62 8.42 -17.80
CA ARG A 212 1.06 7.24 -18.50
C ARG A 212 -0.35 6.86 -18.08
N GLY A 213 -0.80 7.34 -16.91
CA GLY A 213 -2.03 6.89 -16.28
C GLY A 213 -1.88 5.51 -15.66
N ASP A 214 -3.02 4.95 -15.24
CA ASP A 214 -3.12 3.63 -14.65
C ASP A 214 -4.36 2.90 -15.15
N THR A 215 -4.16 1.85 -15.94
CA THR A 215 -5.27 1.05 -16.50
C THR A 215 -5.99 0.24 -15.42
N SER A 216 -5.31 -0.15 -14.34
CA SER A 216 -5.92 -0.92 -13.24
C SER A 216 -6.93 -0.09 -12.46
N ASP A 217 -6.68 1.20 -12.31
CA ASP A 217 -7.53 2.18 -11.63
C ASP A 217 -8.35 3.06 -12.60
N ASN A 218 -8.26 2.76 -13.89
CA ASN A 218 -8.94 3.50 -14.94
C ASN A 218 -8.59 5.00 -14.95
N VAL A 219 -7.33 5.32 -14.68
CA VAL A 219 -6.76 6.67 -14.79
C VAL A 219 -6.17 6.83 -16.18
N PHE A 220 -6.69 7.77 -16.95
CA PHE A 220 -6.27 7.96 -18.32
C PHE A 220 -4.89 8.64 -18.41
N SER A 221 -4.13 8.26 -19.44
CA SER A 221 -2.85 8.84 -19.77
C SER A 221 -2.99 10.35 -20.01
N ALA A 222 -2.05 11.14 -19.49
CA ALA A 222 -1.95 12.56 -19.81
C ALA A 222 -1.49 12.77 -21.26
N TYR A 223 -0.64 11.87 -21.77
CA TYR A 223 -0.20 11.87 -23.16
C TYR A 223 -0.05 10.45 -23.70
N PRO A 224 -1.05 9.90 -24.40
CA PRO A 224 -1.01 8.56 -24.96
C PRO A 224 0.17 8.35 -25.90
N GLY A 225 0.85 7.20 -25.76
CA GLY A 225 1.99 6.84 -26.61
C GLY A 225 3.29 7.58 -26.28
N VAL A 226 3.37 8.33 -25.18
CA VAL A 226 4.63 8.93 -24.75
C VAL A 226 5.65 7.86 -24.43
N ARG A 227 6.90 8.07 -24.89
CA ARG A 227 8.02 7.13 -24.71
C ARG A 227 8.88 7.50 -23.51
N LYS A 228 9.55 6.53 -22.92
CA LYS A 228 10.49 6.74 -21.81
C LYS A 228 11.65 7.63 -22.25
N LYS A 229 12.25 7.34 -23.42
CA LYS A 229 13.20 8.23 -24.12
C LYS A 229 12.57 8.82 -25.36
N GLY A 230 12.88 10.07 -25.64
CA GLY A 230 12.49 10.74 -26.88
C GLY A 230 13.19 10.15 -28.09
N THR A 231 12.71 10.54 -29.25
CA THR A 231 13.37 10.31 -30.53
C THR A 231 13.99 11.61 -31.01
N LYS A 232 14.77 11.60 -32.11
CA LYS A 232 15.48 12.78 -32.63
C LYS A 232 14.64 14.07 -32.66
N ASN A 233 13.32 13.96 -32.88
CA ASN A 233 12.39 15.08 -33.00
C ASN A 233 11.27 15.09 -31.96
N LYS A 234 11.36 14.25 -30.90
CA LYS A 234 10.28 14.13 -29.91
C LYS A 234 10.86 13.93 -28.50
N VAL A 235 10.45 14.77 -27.57
CA VAL A 235 10.80 14.68 -26.16
C VAL A 235 10.12 13.45 -25.53
N GLY A 236 10.86 12.69 -24.73
CA GLY A 236 10.33 11.62 -23.91
C GLY A 236 10.26 11.97 -22.43
N LEU A 237 9.82 10.97 -21.62
CA LEU A 237 9.63 11.17 -20.18
C LEU A 237 10.93 11.52 -19.45
N ILE A 238 12.06 10.88 -19.83
CA ILE A 238 13.34 11.10 -19.18
C ILE A 238 13.80 12.55 -19.37
N GLU A 239 13.69 13.06 -20.60
CA GLU A 239 14.09 14.41 -20.93
C GLU A 239 13.20 15.46 -20.23
N ALA A 240 11.89 15.23 -20.20
CA ALA A 240 10.94 16.10 -19.52
C ALA A 240 11.16 16.09 -17.99
N TYR A 241 11.40 14.93 -17.42
CA TYR A 241 11.66 14.78 -15.98
C TYR A 241 12.97 15.45 -15.56
N ALA A 242 14.00 15.36 -16.40
CA ALA A 242 15.32 15.94 -16.10
C ALA A 242 15.30 17.47 -15.89
N ASP A 243 14.39 18.18 -16.52
CA ASP A 243 14.23 19.63 -16.35
C ASP A 243 12.90 20.06 -15.68
N LYS A 244 12.23 19.10 -14.99
CA LYS A 244 10.95 19.30 -14.30
C LYS A 244 11.01 20.45 -13.29
N GLU A 245 12.03 20.49 -12.45
CA GLU A 245 12.15 21.47 -11.37
C GLU A 245 12.38 22.91 -11.92
N SER A 246 13.18 23.03 -12.95
CA SER A 246 13.43 24.32 -13.63
C SER A 246 12.33 24.71 -14.60
N LYS A 247 11.38 23.78 -14.90
CA LYS A 247 10.39 23.91 -15.96
C LYS A 247 11.03 24.33 -17.29
N GLY A 248 12.11 23.64 -17.63
CA GLY A 248 12.92 23.89 -18.80
C GLY A 248 12.24 23.59 -20.13
N TYR A 249 13.03 23.59 -21.19
CA TYR A 249 12.55 23.39 -22.57
C TYR A 249 11.82 22.05 -22.76
N ASN A 250 12.39 20.95 -22.25
CA ASN A 250 11.81 19.63 -22.45
C ASN A 250 10.51 19.46 -21.66
N TRP A 251 10.47 19.96 -20.42
CA TRP A 251 9.26 20.01 -19.61
C TRP A 251 8.14 20.76 -20.32
N ASN A 252 8.41 22.00 -20.75
CA ASN A 252 7.42 22.83 -21.42
C ASN A 252 6.99 22.25 -22.77
N ASN A 253 7.93 21.68 -23.54
CA ASN A 253 7.60 21.02 -24.79
C ASN A 253 6.64 19.85 -24.61
N MET A 254 6.76 19.09 -23.52
CA MET A 254 5.81 18.01 -23.23
C MET A 254 4.49 18.55 -22.66
N MET A 255 4.53 19.41 -21.66
CA MET A 255 3.36 19.82 -20.89
C MET A 255 2.41 20.76 -21.64
N LEU A 256 2.92 21.53 -22.59
CA LEU A 256 2.11 22.47 -23.40
C LEU A 256 1.47 21.81 -24.62
N GLN A 257 1.78 20.54 -24.91
CA GLN A 257 1.16 19.85 -26.02
C GLN A 257 -0.34 19.66 -25.82
N ARG A 258 -1.05 19.67 -26.96
CA ARG A 258 -2.47 19.36 -27.05
C ARG A 258 -2.66 18.13 -27.92
N TRP A 259 -3.65 17.35 -27.63
CA TRP A 259 -4.03 16.19 -28.41
C TRP A 259 -5.55 15.97 -28.35
N THR A 260 -6.10 15.30 -29.32
CA THR A 260 -7.53 15.02 -29.40
C THR A 260 -7.75 13.53 -29.23
N ASP A 261 -8.69 13.15 -28.37
CA ASP A 261 -9.05 11.76 -28.14
C ASP A 261 -10.00 11.22 -29.23
N HIS A 262 -10.39 9.95 -29.09
CA HIS A 262 -11.25 9.26 -30.04
C HIS A 262 -12.70 9.80 -30.06
N GLU A 263 -13.11 10.54 -29.04
CA GLU A 263 -14.40 11.21 -28.95
C GLU A 263 -14.35 12.64 -29.49
N GLY A 264 -13.20 13.09 -29.94
CA GLY A 264 -13.00 14.45 -30.49
C GLY A 264 -12.76 15.52 -29.42
N VAL A 265 -12.51 15.11 -28.15
CA VAL A 265 -12.23 16.05 -27.06
C VAL A 265 -10.76 16.45 -27.09
N GLU A 266 -10.50 17.77 -27.05
CA GLU A 266 -9.14 18.30 -26.95
C GLU A 266 -8.63 18.23 -25.51
N HIS A 267 -7.43 17.70 -25.32
CA HIS A 267 -6.70 17.60 -24.07
C HIS A 267 -5.43 18.43 -24.11
N ARG A 268 -5.11 19.07 -22.98
CA ARG A 268 -3.80 19.66 -22.73
C ARG A 268 -3.05 18.76 -21.75
N VAL A 269 -1.82 18.38 -22.10
CA VAL A 269 -1.03 17.44 -21.31
C VAL A 269 -0.87 17.88 -19.85
N LEU A 270 -0.57 19.16 -19.61
CA LEU A 270 -0.41 19.70 -18.25
C LEU A 270 -1.68 19.54 -17.40
N ASP A 271 -2.85 19.74 -17.97
CA ASP A 271 -4.12 19.66 -17.24
C ASP A 271 -4.40 18.22 -16.83
N ASP A 272 -4.23 17.26 -17.76
CA ASP A 272 -4.39 15.84 -17.49
C ASP A 272 -3.31 15.30 -16.54
N TYR A 273 -2.07 15.76 -16.68
CA TYR A 273 -0.98 15.44 -15.74
C TYR A 273 -1.32 15.93 -14.33
N SER A 274 -1.78 17.18 -14.18
CA SER A 274 -2.16 17.75 -12.88
C SER A 274 -3.31 16.98 -12.23
N ARG A 275 -4.32 16.59 -13.01
CA ARG A 275 -5.39 15.67 -12.55
C ARG A 275 -4.81 14.34 -12.05
N ASN A 276 -3.90 13.74 -12.81
CA ASN A 276 -3.30 12.46 -12.45
C ASN A 276 -2.41 12.56 -11.21
N VAL A 277 -1.74 13.70 -10.98
CA VAL A 277 -1.00 13.95 -9.72
C VAL A 277 -1.96 13.88 -8.53
N VAL A 278 -3.12 14.53 -8.60
CA VAL A 278 -4.13 14.47 -7.53
C VAL A 278 -4.59 13.03 -7.28
N LEU A 279 -4.76 12.22 -8.33
CA LEU A 279 -5.22 10.84 -8.22
C LEU A 279 -4.14 9.86 -7.73
N CYS A 280 -2.89 10.07 -8.10
CA CYS A 280 -1.81 9.08 -7.95
C CYS A 280 -0.81 9.41 -6.85
N ASP A 281 -0.60 10.69 -6.49
CA ASP A 281 0.35 11.07 -5.45
C ASP A 281 -0.26 10.86 -4.06
N LEU A 282 0.23 9.83 -3.37
CA LEU A 282 -0.24 9.45 -2.02
C LEU A 282 0.22 10.43 -0.93
N THR A 283 1.11 11.36 -1.25
CA THR A 283 1.66 12.33 -0.28
C THR A 283 1.13 13.74 -0.46
N ALA A 284 0.35 13.99 -1.50
CA ALA A 284 -0.19 15.30 -1.88
C ALA A 284 -1.72 15.29 -2.06
N GLN A 285 -2.43 14.61 -1.16
CA GLN A 285 -3.89 14.61 -1.16
C GLN A 285 -4.45 16.02 -0.92
N PRO A 286 -5.68 16.32 -1.39
CA PRO A 286 -6.39 17.56 -1.06
C PRO A 286 -6.44 17.83 0.44
N ALA A 287 -6.44 19.08 0.85
CA ALA A 287 -6.31 19.47 2.26
C ALA A 287 -7.43 18.92 3.17
N ASP A 288 -8.66 18.84 2.67
CA ASP A 288 -9.79 18.23 3.36
C ASP A 288 -9.60 16.72 3.56
N ILE A 289 -9.09 16.04 2.56
CA ILE A 289 -8.75 14.60 2.63
C ILE A 289 -7.59 14.38 3.60
N ARG A 290 -6.57 15.24 3.58
CA ARG A 290 -5.46 15.18 4.53
C ARG A 290 -5.95 15.30 5.97
N THR A 291 -6.87 16.22 6.25
CA THR A 291 -7.49 16.36 7.57
C THR A 291 -8.19 15.07 8.00
N ILE A 292 -8.97 14.45 7.12
CA ILE A 292 -9.64 13.17 7.40
C ILE A 292 -8.62 12.05 7.69
N ILE A 293 -7.51 12.00 6.97
CA ILE A 293 -6.43 11.03 7.23
C ILE A 293 -5.84 11.25 8.62
N ASP A 294 -5.47 12.49 8.95
CA ASP A 294 -4.87 12.83 10.25
C ASP A 294 -5.82 12.53 11.41
N ASP A 295 -7.10 12.87 11.28
CA ASP A 295 -8.12 12.55 12.28
C ASP A 295 -8.28 11.05 12.46
N THR A 296 -8.31 10.27 11.37
CA THR A 296 -8.41 8.81 11.41
C THR A 296 -7.22 8.18 12.15
N ILE A 297 -6.00 8.69 11.90
CA ILE A 297 -4.79 8.22 12.60
C ILE A 297 -4.85 8.57 14.09
N ASN A 298 -5.22 9.81 14.41
CA ASN A 298 -5.33 10.26 15.81
C ASN A 298 -6.37 9.44 16.60
N GLU A 299 -7.55 9.22 16.04
CA GLU A 299 -8.59 8.38 16.66
C GLU A 299 -8.09 6.95 16.92
N ALA A 300 -7.32 6.39 15.98
CA ALA A 300 -6.79 5.03 16.10
C ALA A 300 -5.64 4.91 17.12
N THR A 301 -4.93 6.00 17.41
CA THR A 301 -3.74 6.01 18.27
C THR A 301 -3.97 6.63 19.66
N ASP A 302 -5.03 7.40 19.85
CA ASP A 302 -5.29 8.06 21.14
C ASP A 302 -5.64 7.09 22.27
N ASN A 303 -6.29 5.97 21.95
CA ASN A 303 -6.69 4.94 22.92
C ASN A 303 -6.21 3.55 22.46
N PRO A 304 -4.91 3.23 22.64
CA PRO A 304 -4.37 1.94 22.25
C PRO A 304 -5.09 0.78 22.95
N LYS A 305 -5.37 -0.28 22.22
CA LYS A 305 -6.07 -1.46 22.74
C LYS A 305 -5.20 -2.23 23.73
N GLU A 306 -5.86 -2.81 24.75
CA GLU A 306 -5.26 -3.68 25.77
C GLU A 306 -6.01 -5.02 25.87
N ILE A 307 -6.06 -5.74 24.76
CA ILE A 307 -6.70 -7.05 24.67
C ILE A 307 -5.81 -8.11 25.30
N ALA A 308 -6.32 -8.78 26.33
CA ALA A 308 -5.65 -9.90 26.98
C ALA A 308 -5.85 -11.21 26.18
N GLN A 309 -4.90 -12.14 26.36
CA GLN A 309 -4.99 -13.51 25.84
C GLN A 309 -5.18 -13.59 24.31
N VAL A 310 -4.48 -12.74 23.56
CA VAL A 310 -4.58 -12.69 22.08
C VAL A 310 -4.28 -14.05 21.45
N GLY A 311 -3.30 -14.81 21.98
CA GLY A 311 -2.97 -16.15 21.49
C GLY A 311 -4.14 -17.13 21.58
N MET A 312 -4.88 -17.14 22.72
CA MET A 312 -6.06 -17.98 22.89
C MET A 312 -7.20 -17.56 21.95
N ARG A 313 -7.37 -16.26 21.74
CA ARG A 313 -8.38 -15.73 20.82
C ARG A 313 -8.05 -16.10 19.38
N LEU A 314 -6.76 -16.02 19.00
CA LEU A 314 -6.29 -16.49 17.69
C LEU A 314 -6.50 -17.98 17.49
N MET A 315 -6.18 -18.79 18.49
CA MET A 315 -6.41 -20.25 18.43
C MET A 315 -7.88 -20.57 18.17
N LYS A 316 -8.82 -19.92 18.91
CA LYS A 316 -10.26 -20.11 18.70
C LYS A 316 -10.72 -19.66 17.31
N PHE A 317 -10.20 -18.54 16.82
CA PHE A 317 -10.49 -18.04 15.47
C PHE A 317 -10.00 -19.02 14.40
N CYS A 318 -8.77 -19.53 14.54
CA CYS A 318 -8.19 -20.48 13.61
C CYS A 318 -8.93 -21.82 13.61
N ALA A 319 -9.39 -22.29 14.78
CA ALA A 319 -10.19 -23.51 14.89
C ALA A 319 -11.53 -23.42 14.14
N LYS A 320 -12.17 -22.24 14.15
CA LYS A 320 -13.41 -21.98 13.41
C LYS A 320 -13.21 -22.16 11.88
N TRP A 321 -12.02 -21.88 11.39
CA TRP A 321 -11.70 -21.86 9.95
C TRP A 321 -10.80 -23.02 9.52
N ASP A 322 -10.73 -24.10 10.34
CA ASP A 322 -9.89 -25.29 10.09
C ASP A 322 -8.41 -24.98 9.80
N MET A 323 -7.91 -23.89 10.39
CA MET A 323 -6.49 -23.50 10.27
C MET A 323 -5.65 -24.15 11.38
N GLN A 324 -5.66 -25.48 11.46
CA GLN A 324 -5.01 -26.24 12.53
C GLN A 324 -3.53 -25.88 12.68
N ARG A 325 -2.83 -25.70 11.57
CA ARG A 325 -1.40 -25.38 11.56
C ARG A 325 -1.06 -24.08 12.30
N ILE A 326 -1.93 -23.06 12.21
CA ILE A 326 -1.76 -21.81 12.96
C ILE A 326 -2.27 -22.00 14.39
N ALA A 327 -3.37 -22.71 14.57
CA ALA A 327 -3.92 -22.99 15.89
C ALA A 327 -2.91 -23.72 16.79
N ASP A 328 -2.18 -24.71 16.28
CA ASP A 328 -1.13 -25.42 16.99
C ASP A 328 0.07 -24.54 17.38
N GLN A 329 0.27 -23.44 16.67
CA GLN A 329 1.34 -22.46 16.92
C GLN A 329 0.77 -21.08 17.22
N ALA A 330 -0.41 -21.02 17.84
CA ALA A 330 -1.14 -19.76 18.02
C ALA A 330 -0.32 -18.70 18.77
N GLN A 331 0.47 -19.10 19.77
CA GLN A 331 1.30 -18.15 20.51
C GLN A 331 2.41 -17.51 19.63
N TYR A 332 2.96 -18.32 18.73
CA TYR A 332 3.98 -17.82 17.78
C TYR A 332 3.39 -16.79 16.81
N TYR A 333 2.21 -17.08 16.25
CA TYR A 333 1.53 -16.14 15.32
C TYR A 333 0.89 -14.95 16.04
N ALA A 334 0.57 -15.09 17.33
CA ALA A 334 -0.03 -14.02 18.11
C ALA A 334 0.97 -12.95 18.56
N GLU A 335 2.27 -13.24 18.55
CA GLU A 335 3.30 -12.28 18.99
C GLU A 335 3.13 -10.89 18.34
N PRO A 336 3.06 -10.73 17.00
CA PRO A 336 2.83 -9.43 16.39
C PRO A 336 1.44 -8.85 16.69
N LEU A 337 0.44 -9.71 16.91
CA LEU A 337 -0.96 -9.29 17.14
C LEU A 337 -1.23 -8.81 18.56
N GLN A 338 -0.38 -9.15 19.52
CA GLN A 338 -0.51 -8.73 20.91
C GLN A 338 0.28 -7.47 21.26
N ALA A 339 1.20 -7.04 20.40
CA ALA A 339 2.00 -5.85 20.62
C ALA A 339 1.13 -4.59 20.50
N ARG A 340 1.15 -3.76 21.56
CA ARG A 340 0.38 -2.52 21.62
C ARG A 340 1.09 -1.38 20.90
N TYR A 341 0.31 -0.42 20.41
CA TYR A 341 0.86 0.86 20.00
C TYR A 341 1.41 1.62 21.21
N ILE A 342 2.61 2.14 21.08
CA ILE A 342 3.25 2.98 22.09
C ILE A 342 3.47 4.35 21.44
N LYS A 343 2.84 5.37 22.02
CA LYS A 343 2.94 6.77 21.54
C LYS A 343 4.29 7.39 21.88
#